data_43c690c46644fdcbd727a8d69d1d27f4
#
_entry.id   43c690c46644fdcbd727a8d69d1d27f4
#
_cell.length_a   1.000
_cell.length_b   1.000
_cell.length_c   1.000
_cell.angle_alpha   90.00
_cell.angle_beta   90.00
_cell.angle_gamma   90.00
#
_symmetry.space_group_name_H-M   'P 1'
#
loop_
_entity.id
_entity.type
_entity.pdbx_description
1 polymer ?
#
loop_
_entity_poly.entity_id
_entity_poly.type
_entity_poly.pdbx_seq_one_letter_code
_entity_poly.pdbx_strand_id
1 'polypeptide(L)'
;MAIDTMLTFNDGTVITLQEKSRRNFYYDRYGEIFTFEYYNDPRVKEEGEWFKLAAQLYFYGFVNAGENGYYKFWLLDVAKLRLCLTRRVGIAQLEREYLRYNKAPAKANFFAIPFEIIGGECIMYVGGEVTGKAALGGEGMYAQKAALKTV
;
A
#
# COMPACT_ATOMS: atom_id res chain seq x y z
N MET A 1 8.80 -8.82 12.70
CA MET A 1 7.88 -7.67 12.86
C MET A 1 8.38 -6.61 11.90
N ALA A 2 7.54 -6.09 11.03
CA ALA A 2 7.91 -5.10 10.01
C ALA A 2 7.30 -3.75 10.41
N ILE A 3 8.17 -2.85 10.87
CA ILE A 3 7.92 -1.44 11.18
C ILE A 3 9.17 -0.70 10.71
N ASP A 4 9.01 0.21 9.75
CA ASP A 4 10.13 0.99 9.21
C ASP A 4 10.30 2.32 9.93
N THR A 5 9.19 2.96 10.30
CA THR A 5 9.19 4.31 10.89
C THR A 5 8.25 4.38 12.09
N MET A 6 8.67 5.12 13.11
CA MET A 6 7.86 5.50 14.26
C MET A 6 7.73 7.03 14.29
N LEU A 7 6.50 7.52 14.27
CA LEU A 7 6.17 8.93 14.39
C LEU A 7 5.70 9.20 15.82
N THR A 8 6.39 10.07 16.54
CA THR A 8 6.01 10.49 17.90
C THR A 8 5.51 11.92 17.85
N PHE A 9 4.31 12.15 18.33
CA PHE A 9 3.66 13.45 18.39
C PHE A 9 3.93 14.13 19.72
N ASN A 10 3.71 15.45 19.78
CA ASN A 10 3.96 16.25 20.99
C ASN A 10 3.11 15.85 22.20
N ASP A 11 1.97 15.21 21.98
CA ASP A 11 1.09 14.66 23.02
C ASP A 11 1.50 13.27 23.51
N GLY A 12 2.63 12.74 23.01
CA GLY A 12 3.12 11.40 23.32
C GLY A 12 2.49 10.27 22.49
N THR A 13 1.56 10.58 21.61
CA THR A 13 1.01 9.58 20.68
C THR A 13 2.11 9.04 19.77
N VAL A 14 2.17 7.72 19.62
CA VAL A 14 3.11 7.04 18.71
C VAL A 14 2.33 6.34 17.61
N ILE A 15 2.69 6.61 16.36
CA ILE A 15 2.17 5.92 15.18
C ILE A 15 3.30 5.16 14.51
N THR A 16 3.07 3.90 14.20
CA THR A 16 4.03 3.05 13.49
C THR A 16 3.66 2.93 12.02
N LEU A 17 4.64 3.04 11.15
CA LEU A 17 4.50 3.05 9.70
C LEU A 17 5.39 1.97 9.06
N GLN A 18 4.81 1.21 8.16
CA GLN A 18 5.53 0.39 7.18
C GLN A 18 5.56 1.14 5.85
N GLU A 19 6.70 1.16 5.19
CA GLU A 19 6.88 1.89 3.93
C GLU A 19 7.25 0.95 2.78
N LYS A 20 6.64 1.17 1.63
CA LYS A 20 7.00 0.48 0.38
C LYS A 20 6.98 1.43 -0.79
N SER A 21 8.15 1.66 -1.34
CA SER A 21 8.33 2.48 -2.53
C SER A 21 8.57 1.62 -3.77
N ARG A 22 7.91 1.96 -4.86
CA ARG A 22 8.06 1.32 -6.17
C ARG A 22 8.53 2.35 -7.18
N ARG A 23 9.35 1.94 -8.15
CA ARG A 23 9.70 2.78 -9.29
C ARG A 23 8.49 3.06 -10.17
N ASN A 24 8.42 4.22 -10.79
CA ASN A 24 7.28 4.65 -11.60
C ASN A 24 6.95 3.69 -12.74
N PHE A 25 7.96 3.02 -13.36
CA PHE A 25 7.69 2.08 -14.45
C PHE A 25 6.77 0.91 -14.06
N TYR A 26 6.66 0.60 -12.77
CA TYR A 26 5.67 -0.39 -12.30
C TYR A 26 4.26 0.16 -12.41
N TYR A 27 4.07 1.46 -12.13
CA TYR A 27 2.80 2.13 -12.33
C TYR A 27 2.40 2.18 -13.81
N ASP A 28 3.33 2.57 -14.67
CA ASP A 28 3.12 2.67 -16.12
C ASP A 28 2.74 1.32 -16.73
N ARG A 29 3.32 0.25 -16.20
CA ARG A 29 3.13 -1.11 -16.74
C ARG A 29 1.93 -1.84 -16.17
N TYR A 30 1.63 -1.66 -14.90
CA TYR A 30 0.65 -2.47 -14.17
C TYR A 30 -0.50 -1.64 -13.57
N GLY A 31 -0.41 -0.31 -13.59
CA GLY A 31 -1.40 0.58 -13.00
C GLY A 31 -1.36 0.58 -11.47
N GLU A 32 -2.50 0.84 -10.87
CA GLU A 32 -2.68 0.95 -9.43
C GLU A 32 -2.76 -0.42 -8.76
N ILE A 33 -1.62 -1.11 -8.70
CA ILE A 33 -1.50 -2.44 -8.10
C ILE A 33 -0.74 -2.34 -6.79
N PHE A 34 -1.41 -2.73 -5.69
CA PHE A 34 -0.80 -2.93 -4.38
C PHE A 34 -0.13 -4.30 -4.32
N THR A 35 1.13 -4.36 -3.86
CA THR A 35 1.85 -5.62 -3.74
C THR A 35 2.45 -5.78 -2.36
N PHE A 36 2.36 -6.99 -1.79
CA PHE A 36 3.07 -7.37 -0.58
C PHE A 36 3.47 -8.84 -0.65
N GLU A 37 4.59 -9.18 -0.02
CA GLU A 37 5.13 -10.53 -0.02
C GLU A 37 4.30 -11.43 0.91
N TYR A 38 3.86 -12.58 0.37
CA TYR A 38 3.12 -13.60 1.14
C TYR A 38 4.11 -14.56 1.77
N TYR A 39 4.92 -15.24 0.97
CA TYR A 39 6.06 -16.04 1.45
C TYR A 39 7.36 -15.61 0.78
N ASN A 40 8.44 -15.50 1.56
CA ASN A 40 9.78 -15.27 1.04
C ASN A 40 10.33 -16.54 0.34
N ASP A 41 10.03 -17.70 0.88
CA ASP A 41 10.23 -18.99 0.21
C ASP A 41 8.99 -19.88 0.44
N PRO A 42 8.09 -20.01 -0.55
CA PRO A 42 6.87 -20.78 -0.41
C PRO A 42 7.10 -22.28 -0.23
N ARG A 43 8.27 -22.82 -0.62
CA ARG A 43 8.61 -24.26 -0.49
C ARG A 43 8.77 -24.67 0.97
N VAL A 44 9.29 -23.76 1.79
CA VAL A 44 9.47 -23.94 3.24
C VAL A 44 8.52 -23.08 4.07
N LYS A 45 7.57 -22.39 3.41
CA LYS A 45 6.61 -21.45 4.01
C LYS A 45 7.30 -20.39 4.87
N GLU A 46 8.46 -19.89 4.43
CA GLU A 46 9.10 -18.76 5.09
C GLU A 46 8.22 -17.52 4.96
N GLU A 47 7.77 -17.00 6.10
CA GLU A 47 6.82 -15.89 6.17
C GLU A 47 7.37 -14.62 5.50
N GLY A 48 6.58 -14.04 4.61
CA GLY A 48 6.82 -12.76 3.97
C GLY A 48 6.29 -11.58 4.77
N GLU A 49 6.23 -10.43 4.12
CA GLU A 49 5.79 -9.15 4.68
C GLU A 49 4.38 -9.23 5.30
N TRP A 50 3.44 -9.94 4.65
CA TRP A 50 2.06 -10.08 5.14
C TRP A 50 1.96 -10.56 6.57
N PHE A 51 2.73 -11.58 6.94
CA PHE A 51 2.70 -12.16 8.28
C PHE A 51 3.40 -11.28 9.31
N LYS A 52 4.43 -10.55 8.89
CA LYS A 52 5.29 -9.71 9.72
C LYS A 52 4.78 -8.29 9.94
N LEU A 53 3.79 -7.86 9.12
CA LEU A 53 3.25 -6.52 9.15
C LEU A 53 2.55 -6.22 10.49
N ALA A 54 3.17 -5.39 11.31
CA ALA A 54 2.71 -5.00 12.63
C ALA A 54 2.52 -3.49 12.80
N ALA A 55 2.82 -2.70 11.77
CA ALA A 55 2.59 -1.27 11.75
C ALA A 55 1.10 -0.93 11.81
N GLN A 56 0.77 0.24 12.33
CA GLN A 56 -0.60 0.77 12.31
C GLN A 56 -0.99 1.28 10.92
N LEU A 57 -0.03 1.88 10.22
CA LEU A 57 -0.20 2.43 8.89
C LEU A 57 0.75 1.78 7.89
N TYR A 58 0.32 1.74 6.63
CA TYR A 58 1.13 1.30 5.51
C TYR A 58 1.18 2.40 4.46
N PHE A 59 2.37 2.92 4.20
CA PHE A 59 2.63 3.81 3.08
C PHE A 59 3.03 2.99 1.85
N TYR A 60 2.32 3.18 0.75
CA TYR A 60 2.63 2.55 -0.52
C TYR A 60 2.69 3.60 -1.62
N GLY A 61 3.84 3.77 -2.26
CA GLY A 61 4.03 4.83 -3.23
C GLY A 61 4.83 4.42 -4.47
N PHE A 62 4.55 5.10 -5.56
CA PHE A 62 5.34 5.05 -6.79
C PHE A 62 6.17 6.32 -6.89
N VAL A 63 7.50 6.19 -6.84
CA VAL A 63 8.41 7.32 -6.96
C VAL A 63 8.32 7.92 -8.37
N ASN A 64 8.49 9.23 -8.47
CA ASN A 64 8.53 9.90 -9.75
C ASN A 64 9.82 9.59 -10.54
N ALA A 65 9.87 9.96 -11.81
CA ALA A 65 11.01 9.71 -12.68
C ALA A 65 12.31 10.37 -12.20
N GLY A 66 12.21 11.47 -11.45
CA GLY A 66 13.36 12.16 -10.84
C GLY A 66 13.83 11.58 -9.52
N GLU A 67 13.15 10.58 -8.98
CA GLU A 67 13.40 9.94 -7.68
C GLU A 67 13.46 10.92 -6.50
N ASN A 68 12.80 12.09 -6.62
CA ASN A 68 12.79 13.16 -5.62
C ASN A 68 11.40 13.39 -4.98
N GLY A 69 10.44 12.52 -5.28
CA GLY A 69 9.08 12.56 -4.78
C GLY A 69 8.25 11.37 -5.24
N TYR A 70 6.95 11.44 -4.98
CA TYR A 70 6.04 10.37 -5.39
C TYR A 70 5.10 10.85 -6.50
N TYR A 71 5.05 10.08 -7.58
CA TYR A 71 4.05 10.24 -8.63
C TYR A 71 2.64 10.00 -8.11
N LYS A 72 2.49 8.92 -7.32
CA LYS A 72 1.25 8.59 -6.61
C LYS A 72 1.56 7.77 -5.37
N PHE A 73 0.81 7.98 -4.29
CA PHE A 73 0.93 7.17 -3.09
C PHE A 73 -0.40 7.04 -2.34
N TRP A 74 -0.47 6.02 -1.51
CA TRP A 74 -1.58 5.73 -0.60
C TRP A 74 -1.06 5.55 0.82
N LEU A 75 -1.82 6.07 1.78
CA LEU A 75 -1.66 5.76 3.19
C LEU A 75 -2.83 4.87 3.60
N LEU A 76 -2.54 3.69 4.11
CA LEU A 76 -3.52 2.66 4.41
C LEU A 76 -3.55 2.37 5.92
N ASP A 77 -4.76 2.16 6.46
CA ASP A 77 -4.97 1.60 7.79
C ASP A 77 -4.75 0.08 7.72
N VAL A 78 -3.73 -0.43 8.42
CA VAL A 78 -3.34 -1.84 8.35
C VAL A 78 -4.40 -2.76 8.95
N ALA A 79 -5.07 -2.36 10.02
CA ALA A 79 -6.12 -3.18 10.63
C ALA A 79 -7.31 -3.36 9.68
N LYS A 80 -7.75 -2.27 9.04
CA LYS A 80 -8.82 -2.31 8.04
C LYS A 80 -8.40 -3.05 6.78
N LEU A 81 -7.17 -2.87 6.32
CA LEU A 81 -6.61 -3.61 5.18
C LEU A 81 -6.64 -5.12 5.44
N ARG A 82 -6.15 -5.56 6.60
CA ARG A 82 -6.20 -6.98 6.99
C ARG A 82 -7.63 -7.50 7.03
N LEU A 83 -8.55 -6.74 7.63
CA LEU A 83 -9.94 -7.12 7.73
C LEU A 83 -10.60 -7.24 6.35
N CYS A 84 -10.36 -6.28 5.47
CA CYS A 84 -10.85 -6.31 4.09
C CYS A 84 -10.33 -7.56 3.36
N LEU A 85 -9.01 -7.77 3.36
CA LEU A 85 -8.40 -8.86 2.62
C LEU A 85 -8.74 -10.25 3.17
N THR A 86 -8.90 -10.39 4.50
CA THR A 86 -9.20 -11.70 5.11
C THR A 86 -10.69 -12.05 5.13
N ARG A 87 -11.56 -11.07 5.36
CA ARG A 87 -13.01 -11.32 5.52
C ARG A 87 -13.83 -10.98 4.29
N ARG A 88 -13.56 -9.83 3.65
CA ARG A 88 -14.36 -9.39 2.51
C ARG A 88 -13.96 -10.11 1.22
N VAL A 89 -12.66 -10.23 0.95
CA VAL A 89 -12.14 -10.95 -0.22
C VAL A 89 -11.96 -12.44 0.11
N GLY A 90 -11.28 -12.72 1.21
CA GLY A 90 -10.93 -14.07 1.66
C GLY A 90 -9.59 -14.55 1.11
N ILE A 91 -8.81 -15.20 1.98
CA ILE A 91 -7.45 -15.66 1.63
C ILE A 91 -7.46 -16.63 0.44
N ALA A 92 -8.42 -17.56 0.38
CA ALA A 92 -8.53 -18.52 -0.71
C ALA A 92 -8.78 -17.83 -2.08
N GLN A 93 -9.54 -16.75 -2.09
CA GLN A 93 -9.73 -15.95 -3.30
C GLN A 93 -8.47 -15.16 -3.66
N LEU A 94 -7.80 -14.56 -2.67
CA LEU A 94 -6.53 -13.86 -2.89
C LEU A 94 -5.49 -14.80 -3.50
N GLU A 95 -5.35 -16.01 -2.98
CA GLU A 95 -4.42 -17.01 -3.51
C GLU A 95 -4.76 -17.43 -4.94
N ARG A 96 -6.04 -17.62 -5.25
CA ARG A 96 -6.48 -18.01 -6.59
C ARG A 96 -6.31 -16.91 -7.63
N GLU A 97 -6.65 -15.65 -7.29
CA GLU A 97 -6.78 -14.57 -8.27
C GLU A 97 -5.56 -13.65 -8.33
N TYR A 98 -4.93 -13.39 -7.17
CA TYR A 98 -3.92 -12.35 -7.05
C TYR A 98 -2.53 -12.85 -6.66
N LEU A 99 -2.36 -14.13 -6.32
CA LEU A 99 -1.04 -14.66 -6.00
C LEU A 99 -0.16 -14.71 -7.26
N ARG A 100 1.05 -14.20 -7.14
CA ARG A 100 2.06 -14.18 -8.20
C ARG A 100 3.37 -14.72 -7.66
N TYR A 101 4.19 -15.24 -8.56
CA TYR A 101 5.50 -15.81 -8.24
C TYR A 101 6.58 -14.99 -8.92
N ASN A 102 7.63 -14.68 -8.19
CA ASN A 102 8.81 -14.09 -8.77
C ASN A 102 9.50 -15.11 -9.72
N LYS A 103 10.10 -14.59 -10.79
CA LYS A 103 10.94 -15.41 -11.68
C LYS A 103 12.23 -15.77 -10.96
N ALA A 104 12.76 -16.99 -11.24
CA ALA A 104 14.07 -17.39 -10.77
C ALA A 104 15.15 -16.31 -11.09
N PRO A 105 16.11 -16.08 -10.18
CA PRO A 105 16.42 -16.86 -8.97
C PRO A 105 15.59 -16.46 -7.73
N ALA A 106 14.77 -15.40 -7.77
CA ALA A 106 13.95 -14.99 -6.66
C ALA A 106 12.89 -16.07 -6.35
N LYS A 107 12.70 -16.38 -5.06
CA LYS A 107 11.81 -17.45 -4.62
C LYS A 107 10.46 -16.96 -4.13
N ALA A 108 10.40 -15.70 -3.69
CA ALA A 108 9.21 -15.14 -3.04
C ALA A 108 7.97 -15.22 -3.93
N ASN A 109 6.83 -15.48 -3.31
CA ASN A 109 5.54 -15.18 -3.89
C ASN A 109 4.94 -13.93 -3.22
N PHE A 110 4.05 -13.27 -3.92
CA PHE A 110 3.44 -12.03 -3.47
C PHE A 110 2.02 -11.91 -4.00
N PHE A 111 1.19 -11.18 -3.27
CA PHE A 111 -0.09 -10.75 -3.79
C PHE A 111 0.09 -9.47 -4.63
N ALA A 112 -0.61 -9.42 -5.77
CA ALA A 112 -0.71 -8.25 -6.63
C ALA A 112 -2.19 -7.88 -6.77
N ILE A 113 -2.65 -6.96 -5.95
CA ILE A 113 -4.07 -6.64 -5.75
C ILE A 113 -4.36 -5.25 -6.32
N PRO A 114 -5.32 -5.10 -7.24
CA PRO A 114 -5.79 -3.79 -7.66
C PRO A 114 -6.29 -2.97 -6.47
N PHE A 115 -5.96 -1.69 -6.40
CA PHE A 115 -6.40 -0.83 -5.30
C PHE A 115 -7.92 -0.73 -5.18
N GLU A 116 -8.66 -0.90 -6.27
CA GLU A 116 -10.12 -0.95 -6.28
C GLU A 116 -10.71 -2.11 -5.44
N ILE A 117 -9.96 -3.20 -5.30
CA ILE A 117 -10.34 -4.37 -4.48
C ILE A 117 -10.13 -4.11 -3.00
N ILE A 118 -9.15 -3.28 -2.64
CA ILE A 118 -8.82 -2.97 -1.23
C ILE A 118 -9.98 -2.25 -0.54
N GLY A 119 -10.71 -1.44 -1.28
CA GLY A 119 -11.85 -0.69 -0.73
C GLY A 119 -11.44 0.63 -0.07
N GLY A 120 -12.29 1.64 -0.24
CA GLY A 120 -12.01 3.00 0.21
C GLY A 120 -11.91 3.15 1.73
N GLU A 121 -12.51 2.23 2.50
CA GLU A 121 -12.47 2.23 3.97
C GLU A 121 -11.07 1.96 4.54
N CYS A 122 -10.20 1.31 3.77
CA CYS A 122 -8.81 1.04 4.16
C CYS A 122 -7.88 2.20 3.82
N ILE A 123 -8.28 3.07 2.89
CA ILE A 123 -7.49 4.16 2.37
C ILE A 123 -7.72 5.41 3.22
N MET A 124 -6.71 5.83 3.97
CA MET A 124 -6.78 7.04 4.78
C MET A 124 -6.46 8.28 3.96
N TYR A 125 -5.52 8.18 3.03
CA TYR A 125 -5.09 9.28 2.19
C TYR A 125 -4.56 8.79 0.85
N VAL A 126 -4.79 9.57 -0.21
CA VAL A 126 -4.18 9.39 -1.53
C VAL A 126 -3.55 10.72 -1.93
N GLY A 127 -2.30 10.67 -2.34
CA GLY A 127 -1.56 11.85 -2.80
C GLY A 127 -0.63 11.53 -3.97
N GLY A 128 0.13 12.52 -4.40
CA GLY A 128 1.11 12.42 -5.47
C GLY A 128 1.22 13.70 -6.29
N GLU A 129 2.13 13.70 -7.26
CA GLU A 129 2.28 14.82 -8.19
C GLU A 129 1.06 14.92 -9.11
N VAL A 130 0.46 16.10 -9.17
CA VAL A 130 -0.52 16.42 -10.19
C VAL A 130 0.25 16.75 -11.47
N THR A 131 0.46 15.76 -12.34
CA THR A 131 1.10 16.00 -13.64
C THR A 131 0.20 16.87 -14.50
N GLY A 132 0.73 18.03 -14.87
CA GLY A 132 0.03 19.13 -15.51
C GLY A 132 -0.80 18.78 -16.75
N LYS A 133 -2.06 18.91 -16.58
CA LYS A 133 -3.15 19.47 -17.37
C LYS A 133 -4.44 19.50 -16.56
N ALA A 134 -4.53 18.77 -15.48
CA ALA A 134 -5.64 18.81 -14.52
C ALA A 134 -5.43 19.85 -13.40
N ALA A 135 -4.26 20.49 -13.31
CA ALA A 135 -3.92 21.43 -12.24
C ALA A 135 -4.62 22.79 -12.33
N LEU A 136 -5.39 23.06 -13.38
CA LEU A 136 -6.10 24.33 -13.55
C LEU A 136 -7.61 24.26 -13.22
N GLY A 137 -8.09 23.17 -12.61
CA GLY A 137 -9.53 23.03 -12.34
C GLY A 137 -9.96 22.19 -11.16
N GLY A 138 -9.06 21.74 -10.31
CA GLY A 138 -9.42 20.81 -9.23
C GLY A 138 -8.62 21.01 -7.95
N GLU A 139 -8.87 22.11 -7.26
CA GLU A 139 -8.47 22.18 -5.85
C GLU A 139 -9.07 20.99 -5.09
N GLY A 140 -8.21 20.11 -4.65
CA GLY A 140 -8.30 19.37 -3.42
C GLY A 140 -9.62 18.71 -2.99
N MET A 141 -10.44 18.17 -3.88
CA MET A 141 -11.69 17.51 -3.47
C MET A 141 -11.46 16.24 -2.60
N TYR A 142 -10.26 15.68 -2.64
CA TYR A 142 -9.89 14.53 -1.82
C TYR A 142 -9.26 14.93 -0.47
N ALA A 143 -8.54 16.04 -0.40
CA ALA A 143 -8.00 16.56 0.86
C ALA A 143 -9.11 17.04 1.81
N GLN A 144 -10.19 17.61 1.30
CA GLN A 144 -11.34 18.03 2.10
C GLN A 144 -12.15 16.88 2.69
N LYS A 145 -12.19 15.70 2.04
CA LYS A 145 -12.90 14.54 2.62
C LYS A 145 -12.12 13.87 3.77
N ALA A 146 -10.81 13.98 3.79
CA ALA A 146 -10.00 13.47 4.91
C ALA A 146 -10.10 14.37 6.16
N ALA A 147 -10.21 15.67 5.99
CA ALA A 147 -10.33 16.64 7.09
C ALA A 147 -11.71 16.59 7.80
N LEU A 148 -12.74 16.02 7.19
CA LEU A 148 -14.11 15.99 7.73
C LEU A 148 -14.47 14.69 8.47
N LYS A 149 -13.53 13.79 8.70
CA LYS A 149 -13.73 12.56 9.49
C LYS A 149 -13.01 12.55 10.84
N THR A 150 -12.58 13.70 11.32
CA THR A 150 -12.08 13.85 12.69
C THR A 150 -13.11 14.59 13.53
N VAL A 151 -14.17 13.90 13.92
CA VAL A 151 -14.96 14.15 15.13
C VAL A 151 -15.44 12.82 15.64
#